data_a1155873c2f77cc2b09ab0674531ca29
#
_entry.id   a1155873c2f77cc2b09ab0674531ca29
#
_cell.length_a   1.000
_cell.length_b   1.000
_cell.length_c   1.000
_cell.angle_alpha   90.00
_cell.angle_beta   90.00
_cell.angle_gamma   90.00
#
_symmetry.space_group_name_H-M   'P 1'
#
loop_
_entity.id
_entity.type
_entity.pdbx_description
1 polymer ?
#
loop_
_entity_poly.entity_id
_entity_poly.type
_entity_poly.pdbx_seq_one_letter_code
_entity_poly.pdbx_strand_id
1 'polypeptide(L)'
;MSPRERAAKRVAELRGHAGGDEVDGHDKFYFDPNMYPEGWTYEWKRRLLLNQENPAYETELSRQGWDPVPVTRHPEMMPRNYKGTTIERDGMMLMERPTELVEEARNRDLRTARKQVRAKEEQLGSTPDGTMTRNHPNVKPVLRKSFEPMSVPEE
;
A
#
# COMPACT_ATOMS: atom_id res chain seq x y z
N MET A 1 -27.19 -24.98 -24.28
CA MET A 1 -26.87 -23.53 -24.17
C MET A 1 -26.22 -23.10 -25.50
N SER A 2 -26.86 -22.21 -26.23
CA SER A 2 -26.33 -21.70 -27.50
C SER A 2 -25.12 -20.82 -27.32
N PRO A 3 -24.26 -20.62 -28.33
CA PRO A 3 -23.13 -19.69 -28.23
C PRO A 3 -23.57 -18.28 -27.87
N ARG A 4 -24.74 -17.86 -28.35
CA ARG A 4 -25.33 -16.53 -28.04
C ARG A 4 -25.76 -16.40 -26.57
N GLU A 5 -26.36 -17.45 -26.02
CA GLU A 5 -26.75 -17.47 -24.58
C GLU A 5 -25.51 -17.45 -23.66
N ARG A 6 -24.45 -18.16 -24.03
CA ARG A 6 -23.18 -18.13 -23.29
C ARG A 6 -22.57 -16.74 -23.32
N ALA A 7 -22.60 -16.07 -24.46
CA ALA A 7 -22.09 -14.70 -24.58
C ALA A 7 -22.91 -13.72 -23.73
N ALA A 8 -24.25 -13.81 -23.82
CA ALA A 8 -25.15 -12.95 -23.03
C ALA A 8 -24.95 -13.16 -21.51
N LYS A 9 -24.84 -14.40 -21.07
CA LYS A 9 -24.54 -14.72 -19.65
C LYS A 9 -23.21 -14.13 -19.23
N ARG A 10 -22.17 -14.27 -20.05
CA ARG A 10 -20.84 -13.73 -19.74
C ARG A 10 -20.85 -12.20 -19.67
N VAL A 11 -21.59 -11.53 -20.55
CA VAL A 11 -21.77 -10.07 -20.51
C VAL A 11 -22.46 -9.65 -19.23
N ALA A 12 -23.50 -10.37 -18.79
CA ALA A 12 -24.21 -10.07 -17.55
C ALA A 12 -23.29 -10.25 -16.31
N GLU A 13 -22.52 -11.34 -16.28
CA GLU A 13 -21.52 -11.58 -15.24
C GLU A 13 -20.47 -10.45 -15.17
N LEU A 14 -19.93 -10.05 -16.33
CA LEU A 14 -18.91 -8.99 -16.38
C LEU A 14 -19.46 -7.62 -15.96
N ARG A 15 -20.70 -7.31 -16.35
CA ARG A 15 -21.37 -6.07 -15.93
C ARG A 15 -21.67 -6.07 -14.43
N GLY A 16 -21.97 -7.23 -13.84
CA GLY A 16 -22.13 -7.35 -12.39
C GLY A 16 -20.82 -7.15 -11.62
N HIS A 17 -19.69 -7.51 -12.22
CA HIS A 17 -18.36 -7.28 -11.62
C HIS A 17 -17.78 -5.89 -11.95
N ALA A 18 -18.16 -5.31 -13.07
CA ALA A 18 -17.83 -3.94 -13.44
C ALA A 18 -18.77 -2.94 -12.73
N GLY A 19 -19.08 -3.21 -11.46
CA GLY A 19 -20.05 -2.45 -10.69
C GLY A 19 -19.71 -0.98 -10.60
N GLY A 20 -20.54 -0.17 -11.24
CA GLY A 20 -20.58 1.26 -11.05
C GLY A 20 -19.68 2.08 -11.97
N ASP A 21 -20.13 3.28 -12.24
CA ASP A 21 -19.60 4.30 -13.12
C ASP A 21 -18.18 4.82 -12.79
N GLU A 22 -17.48 4.24 -11.86
CA GLU A 22 -16.09 4.55 -11.54
C GLU A 22 -15.15 3.62 -12.29
N VAL A 23 -15.06 3.84 -13.59
CA VAL A 23 -14.07 3.23 -14.47
C VAL A 23 -12.76 4.01 -14.33
N ASP A 24 -12.13 3.97 -13.20
CA ASP A 24 -10.72 4.32 -13.17
C ASP A 24 -9.92 3.21 -12.53
N GLY A 25 -9.29 2.43 -13.43
CA GLY A 25 -8.22 1.54 -13.07
C GLY A 25 -8.58 0.54 -11.98
N HIS A 26 -9.24 -0.52 -12.40
CA HIS A 26 -9.35 -1.70 -11.53
C HIS A 26 -7.97 -2.00 -10.95
N ASP A 27 -7.80 -1.74 -9.66
CA ASP A 27 -6.53 -2.04 -9.00
C ASP A 27 -6.27 -3.54 -9.11
N LYS A 28 -5.28 -3.91 -9.92
CA LYS A 28 -4.93 -5.30 -10.15
C LYS A 28 -4.47 -6.04 -8.90
N PHE A 29 -4.08 -5.30 -7.88
CA PHE A 29 -3.68 -5.83 -6.58
C PHE A 29 -4.79 -5.79 -5.53
N TYR A 30 -5.96 -5.27 -5.91
CA TYR A 30 -7.11 -5.29 -5.01
C TYR A 30 -7.55 -6.72 -4.71
N PHE A 31 -7.86 -6.96 -3.46
CA PHE A 31 -8.58 -8.13 -2.98
C PHE A 31 -9.60 -7.69 -1.92
N ASP A 32 -10.71 -8.40 -1.85
CA ASP A 32 -11.76 -8.10 -0.88
C ASP A 32 -11.23 -8.36 0.56
N PRO A 33 -11.35 -7.40 1.48
CA PRO A 33 -10.98 -7.61 2.89
C PRO A 33 -11.68 -8.78 3.57
N ASN A 34 -12.82 -9.21 3.06
CA ASN A 34 -13.55 -10.35 3.61
C ASN A 34 -13.03 -11.72 3.14
N MET A 35 -12.07 -11.75 2.21
CA MET A 35 -11.53 -12.99 1.66
C MET A 35 -10.48 -13.65 2.54
N TYR A 36 -9.82 -12.92 3.42
CA TYR A 36 -8.80 -13.51 4.27
C TYR A 36 -9.40 -14.08 5.55
N PRO A 37 -8.83 -15.20 6.05
CA PRO A 37 -9.27 -15.81 7.28
C PRO A 37 -9.09 -14.86 8.49
N GLU A 38 -9.95 -14.99 9.49
CA GLU A 38 -9.82 -14.25 10.73
C GLU A 38 -8.45 -14.51 11.39
N GLY A 39 -7.81 -13.45 11.87
CA GLY A 39 -6.47 -13.52 12.48
C GLY A 39 -5.30 -13.53 11.50
N TRP A 40 -5.56 -13.47 10.21
CA TRP A 40 -4.54 -13.40 9.17
C TRP A 40 -4.61 -12.09 8.40
N THR A 41 -3.45 -11.60 7.96
CA THR A 41 -3.32 -10.41 7.12
C THR A 41 -2.65 -10.80 5.82
N TYR A 42 -3.24 -10.39 4.68
CA TYR A 42 -2.70 -10.59 3.35
C TYR A 42 -1.99 -9.34 2.89
N GLU A 43 -0.82 -9.54 2.27
CA GLU A 43 -0.08 -8.45 1.62
C GLU A 43 0.60 -8.96 0.35
N TRP A 44 0.68 -8.09 -0.65
CA TRP A 44 1.48 -8.34 -1.83
C TRP A 44 2.95 -8.10 -1.53
N LYS A 45 3.77 -9.13 -1.74
CA LYS A 45 5.22 -9.05 -1.60
C LYS A 45 5.88 -9.27 -2.94
N ARG A 46 6.99 -8.58 -3.18
CA ARG A 46 7.73 -8.70 -4.42
C ARG A 46 8.38 -10.08 -4.51
N ARG A 47 8.16 -10.78 -5.62
CA ARG A 47 8.85 -12.02 -5.95
C ARG A 47 10.00 -11.78 -6.92
N LEU A 48 9.76 -10.97 -7.96
CA LEU A 48 10.74 -10.69 -9.00
C LEU A 48 11.34 -9.30 -8.84
N LEU A 49 12.64 -9.19 -9.03
CA LEU A 49 13.36 -7.94 -9.17
C LEU A 49 14.02 -7.91 -10.55
N LEU A 50 13.61 -6.97 -11.41
CA LEU A 50 14.08 -6.88 -12.79
C LEU A 50 13.95 -8.23 -13.55
N ASN A 51 12.81 -8.88 -13.41
CA ASN A 51 12.49 -10.22 -13.95
C ASN A 51 13.38 -11.36 -13.46
N GLN A 52 14.10 -11.17 -12.36
CA GLN A 52 14.90 -12.21 -11.72
C GLN A 52 14.33 -12.55 -10.34
N GLU A 53 14.33 -13.82 -10.01
CA GLU A 53 13.96 -14.29 -8.66
C GLU A 53 15.01 -13.81 -7.64
N ASN A 54 14.53 -13.47 -6.44
CA ASN A 54 15.39 -13.06 -5.33
C ASN A 54 15.22 -14.01 -4.13
N PRO A 55 15.92 -15.15 -4.12
CA PRO A 55 15.78 -16.16 -3.07
C PRO A 55 16.17 -15.65 -1.68
N ALA A 56 17.10 -14.69 -1.61
CA ALA A 56 17.51 -14.09 -0.34
C ALA A 56 16.36 -13.33 0.31
N TYR A 57 15.62 -12.57 -0.48
CA TYR A 57 14.45 -11.84 0.00
C TYR A 57 13.29 -12.77 0.38
N GLU A 58 13.05 -13.83 -0.39
CA GLU A 58 12.04 -14.84 -0.06
C GLU A 58 12.37 -15.55 1.29
N THR A 59 13.64 -15.85 1.50
CA THR A 59 14.11 -16.44 2.76
C THR A 59 13.90 -15.47 3.94
N GLU A 60 14.12 -14.18 3.72
CA GLU A 60 13.87 -13.14 4.73
C GLU A 60 12.39 -13.04 5.06
N LEU A 61 11.52 -13.02 4.05
CA LEU A 61 10.07 -13.00 4.24
C LEU A 61 9.59 -14.21 5.05
N SER A 62 10.07 -15.41 4.73
CA SER A 62 9.74 -16.63 5.47
C SER A 62 10.20 -16.54 6.92
N ARG A 63 11.38 -16.00 7.21
CA ARG A 63 11.87 -15.76 8.58
C ARG A 63 11.04 -14.75 9.35
N GLN A 64 10.42 -13.81 8.64
CA GLN A 64 9.50 -12.83 9.22
C GLN A 64 8.08 -13.41 9.44
N GLY A 65 7.84 -14.65 9.05
CA GLY A 65 6.57 -15.34 9.19
C GLY A 65 5.58 -15.08 8.06
N TRP A 66 6.07 -14.67 6.89
CA TRP A 66 5.26 -14.56 5.69
C TRP A 66 5.24 -15.88 4.94
N ASP A 67 4.05 -16.40 4.66
CA ASP A 67 3.82 -17.61 3.88
C ASP A 67 3.03 -17.30 2.61
N PRO A 68 3.32 -17.93 1.47
CA PRO A 68 2.58 -17.72 0.24
C PRO A 68 1.16 -18.28 0.32
N VAL A 69 0.18 -17.50 -0.14
CA VAL A 69 -1.21 -17.94 -0.20
C VAL A 69 -1.41 -18.92 -1.35
N PRO A 70 -1.91 -20.14 -1.09
CA PRO A 70 -2.11 -21.12 -2.14
C PRO A 70 -3.30 -20.74 -3.05
N VAL A 71 -3.16 -20.96 -4.36
CA VAL A 71 -4.22 -20.73 -5.35
C VAL A 71 -5.51 -21.50 -5.01
N THR A 72 -5.38 -22.67 -4.37
CA THR A 72 -6.53 -23.50 -4.00
C THR A 72 -7.49 -22.82 -3.02
N ARG A 73 -7.01 -21.84 -2.26
CA ARG A 73 -7.84 -21.08 -1.33
C ARG A 73 -8.67 -20.01 -2.04
N HIS A 74 -8.10 -19.38 -3.06
CA HIS A 74 -8.75 -18.33 -3.84
C HIS A 74 -8.57 -18.55 -5.34
N PRO A 75 -9.20 -19.59 -5.91
CA PRO A 75 -9.04 -19.94 -7.32
C PRO A 75 -9.59 -18.87 -8.28
N GLU A 76 -10.48 -18.01 -7.78
CA GLU A 76 -11.08 -16.90 -8.52
C GLU A 76 -10.07 -15.78 -8.83
N MET A 77 -8.99 -15.68 -8.05
CA MET A 77 -7.96 -14.67 -8.24
C MET A 77 -7.03 -14.95 -9.42
N MET A 78 -7.03 -16.17 -9.93
CA MET A 78 -6.16 -16.63 -11.01
C MET A 78 -6.96 -17.13 -12.22
N PRO A 79 -6.36 -17.10 -13.43
CA PRO A 79 -6.99 -17.66 -14.62
C PRO A 79 -7.31 -19.15 -14.46
N ARG A 80 -8.40 -19.61 -15.09
CA ARG A 80 -8.87 -21.02 -15.00
C ARG A 80 -7.82 -22.08 -15.35
N ASN A 81 -6.81 -21.74 -16.16
CA ASN A 81 -5.76 -22.65 -16.61
C ASN A 81 -4.41 -22.39 -15.94
N TYR A 82 -4.41 -21.66 -14.83
CA TYR A 82 -3.19 -21.38 -14.10
C TYR A 82 -2.63 -22.66 -13.47
N LYS A 83 -1.34 -22.91 -13.68
CA LYS A 83 -0.64 -24.11 -13.21
C LYS A 83 0.24 -23.86 -11.98
N GLY A 84 0.36 -22.62 -11.55
CA GLY A 84 1.13 -22.27 -10.36
C GLY A 84 0.43 -22.67 -9.06
N THR A 85 1.18 -22.79 -8.01
CA THR A 85 0.67 -23.13 -6.67
C THR A 85 0.33 -21.90 -5.84
N THR A 86 0.92 -20.75 -6.16
CA THR A 86 0.82 -19.48 -5.44
C THR A 86 0.13 -18.42 -6.28
N ILE A 87 -0.47 -17.43 -5.63
CA ILE A 87 -1.16 -16.32 -6.29
C ILE A 87 -0.12 -15.25 -6.63
N GLU A 88 0.08 -15.03 -7.94
CA GLU A 88 1.08 -14.11 -8.45
C GLU A 88 0.48 -13.15 -9.48
N ARG A 89 0.87 -11.89 -9.42
CA ARG A 89 0.50 -10.84 -10.38
C ARG A 89 1.67 -9.89 -10.59
N ASP A 90 2.06 -9.70 -11.83
CA ASP A 90 3.11 -8.72 -12.21
C ASP A 90 4.37 -8.77 -11.34
N GLY A 91 4.88 -9.97 -11.05
CA GLY A 91 6.07 -10.16 -10.24
C GLY A 91 5.87 -9.96 -8.74
N MET A 92 4.62 -9.78 -8.31
CA MET A 92 4.23 -9.77 -6.90
C MET A 92 3.55 -11.08 -6.54
N MET A 93 3.76 -11.56 -5.35
CA MET A 93 3.14 -12.75 -4.78
C MET A 93 2.29 -12.38 -3.58
N LEU A 94 1.08 -12.93 -3.51
CA LEU A 94 0.22 -12.74 -2.34
C LEU A 94 0.71 -13.62 -1.21
N MET A 95 1.00 -13.00 -0.08
CA MET A 95 1.47 -13.68 1.13
C MET A 95 0.58 -13.37 2.32
N GLU A 96 0.54 -14.31 3.24
CA GLU A 96 -0.20 -14.21 4.49
C GLU A 96 0.74 -14.20 5.69
N ARG A 97 0.30 -13.55 6.75
CA ARG A 97 0.99 -13.50 8.03
C ARG A 97 -0.01 -13.35 9.16
N PRO A 98 0.22 -13.93 10.35
CA PRO A 98 -0.62 -13.65 11.52
C PRO A 98 -0.73 -12.15 11.81
N THR A 99 -1.96 -11.66 12.01
CA THR A 99 -2.25 -10.23 12.20
C THR A 99 -1.49 -9.64 13.40
N GLU A 100 -1.34 -10.39 14.48
CA GLU A 100 -0.58 -9.96 15.65
C GLU A 100 0.86 -9.57 15.30
N LEU A 101 1.55 -10.40 14.50
CA LEU A 101 2.92 -10.10 14.07
C LEU A 101 2.99 -8.88 13.14
N VAL A 102 1.96 -8.64 12.34
CA VAL A 102 1.87 -7.45 11.48
C VAL A 102 1.70 -6.19 12.34
N GLU A 103 0.83 -6.25 13.34
CA GLU A 103 0.61 -5.13 14.27
C GLU A 103 1.85 -4.83 15.11
N GLU A 104 2.54 -5.84 15.60
CA GLU A 104 3.80 -5.67 16.32
C GLU A 104 4.87 -4.99 15.46
N ALA A 105 5.00 -5.42 14.19
CA ALA A 105 5.92 -4.81 13.25
C ALA A 105 5.57 -3.36 12.99
N ARG A 106 4.31 -3.04 12.69
CA ARG A 106 3.82 -1.66 12.50
C ARG A 106 4.08 -0.78 13.71
N ASN A 107 3.82 -1.30 14.92
CA ASN A 107 4.07 -0.57 16.16
C ASN A 107 5.57 -0.30 16.38
N ARG A 108 6.43 -1.25 16.01
CA ARG A 108 7.90 -1.07 16.06
C ARG A 108 8.35 0.02 15.11
N ASP A 109 7.86 -0.01 13.87
CA ASP A 109 8.18 0.97 12.84
C ASP A 109 7.70 2.37 13.22
N LEU A 110 6.49 2.50 13.76
CA LEU A 110 5.96 3.76 14.28
C LEU A 110 6.81 4.33 15.42
N ARG A 111 7.25 3.48 16.35
CA ARG A 111 8.15 3.92 17.43
C ARG A 111 9.50 4.40 16.90
N THR A 112 10.03 3.69 15.91
CA THR A 112 11.31 4.06 15.26
C THR A 112 11.17 5.38 14.50
N ALA A 113 10.10 5.54 13.71
CA ALA A 113 9.83 6.77 12.99
C ALA A 113 9.67 7.97 13.94
N ARG A 114 8.93 7.82 15.03
CA ARG A 114 8.78 8.88 16.06
C ARG A 114 10.12 9.25 16.71
N LYS A 115 10.99 8.27 16.97
CA LYS A 115 12.33 8.55 17.50
C LYS A 115 13.18 9.33 16.51
N GLN A 116 13.12 8.96 15.22
CA GLN A 116 13.85 9.65 14.16
C GLN A 116 13.38 11.10 13.99
N VAL A 117 12.05 11.32 13.99
CA VAL A 117 11.48 12.68 13.91
C VAL A 117 11.97 13.53 15.10
N ARG A 118 11.85 12.99 16.33
CA ARG A 118 12.32 13.71 17.53
C ARG A 118 13.82 14.04 17.48
N ALA A 119 14.66 13.08 17.05
CA ALA A 119 16.09 13.32 16.91
C ALA A 119 16.39 14.42 15.88
N LYS A 120 15.62 14.45 14.77
CA LYS A 120 15.74 15.54 13.78
C LYS A 120 15.25 16.88 14.30
N GLU A 121 14.16 16.91 15.05
CA GLU A 121 13.67 18.14 15.70
C GLU A 121 14.69 18.69 16.70
N GLU A 122 15.34 17.83 17.49
CA GLU A 122 16.39 18.19 18.41
C GLU A 122 17.61 18.74 17.66
N GLN A 123 18.04 18.09 16.58
CA GLN A 123 19.14 18.57 15.72
C GLN A 123 18.86 19.94 15.10
N LEU A 124 17.63 20.16 14.64
CA LEU A 124 17.21 21.45 14.06
C LEU A 124 17.01 22.54 15.14
N GLY A 125 16.71 22.12 16.37
CA GLY A 125 16.54 23.02 17.49
C GLY A 125 17.84 23.44 18.18
N SER A 126 18.94 22.71 17.96
CA SER A 126 20.26 23.01 18.46
C SER A 126 21.17 23.47 17.32
N THR A 127 21.51 24.76 17.29
CA THR A 127 22.60 25.23 16.42
C THR A 127 23.95 24.92 17.06
N PRO A 128 25.00 24.59 16.25
CA PRO A 128 26.32 24.26 16.78
C PRO A 128 26.93 25.33 17.72
N ASP A 129 26.53 26.59 17.58
CA ASP A 129 27.02 27.72 18.37
C ASP A 129 26.17 28.06 19.60
N GLY A 130 25.09 27.33 19.85
CA GLY A 130 24.17 27.63 20.96
C GLY A 130 23.44 28.98 20.86
N THR A 131 23.61 29.71 19.76
CA THR A 131 23.10 31.06 19.56
C THR A 131 21.66 31.12 19.07
N MET A 132 21.14 30.02 18.49
CA MET A 132 19.77 29.93 18.00
C MET A 132 19.05 28.71 18.59
N THR A 133 18.22 28.95 19.58
CA THR A 133 17.28 27.95 20.08
C THR A 133 15.95 28.02 19.32
N ARG A 134 15.17 26.93 19.32
CA ARG A 134 13.80 26.89 18.74
C ARG A 134 12.91 28.07 19.18
N ASN A 135 13.18 28.65 20.31
CA ASN A 135 12.44 29.79 20.88
C ASN A 135 13.08 31.14 20.57
N HIS A 136 14.14 31.20 19.75
CA HIS A 136 14.76 32.46 19.40
C HIS A 136 13.79 33.35 18.62
N PRO A 137 13.56 34.61 18.97
CA PRO A 137 12.55 35.48 18.37
C PRO A 137 12.75 35.68 16.84
N ASN A 138 14.00 35.62 16.37
CA ASN A 138 14.32 35.73 14.93
C ASN A 138 14.12 34.45 14.12
N VAL A 139 13.86 33.31 14.76
CA VAL A 139 13.65 32.01 14.11
C VAL A 139 12.17 31.70 13.85
N LYS A 140 11.28 32.44 14.51
CA LYS A 140 9.85 32.32 14.28
C LYS A 140 9.47 33.15 13.06
N PRO A 141 9.11 32.53 11.91
CA PRO A 141 8.59 33.28 10.77
C PRO A 141 7.30 33.95 11.20
N VAL A 142 7.30 35.27 11.24
CA VAL A 142 6.08 36.06 11.44
C VAL A 142 5.35 36.11 10.10
N LEU A 143 4.47 35.17 9.86
CA LEU A 143 3.57 35.18 8.70
C LEU A 143 2.51 36.26 8.94
N ARG A 144 2.74 37.44 8.40
CA ARG A 144 1.69 38.47 8.24
C ARG A 144 0.90 38.12 6.98
N LYS A 145 -0.32 37.68 7.14
CA LYS A 145 -1.29 37.59 6.04
C LYS A 145 -1.82 39.01 5.81
N SER A 146 -1.28 39.74 4.84
CA SER A 146 -1.90 40.94 4.34
C SER A 146 -2.65 40.59 3.04
N PHE A 147 -3.92 40.88 3.01
CA PHE A 147 -4.74 40.85 1.80
C PHE A 147 -4.86 42.30 1.33
N GLU A 148 -4.18 42.65 0.27
CA GLU A 148 -4.46 43.88 -0.47
C GLU A 148 -5.42 43.53 -1.59
N PRO A 149 -6.65 44.05 -1.58
CA PRO A 149 -7.53 43.91 -2.72
C PRO A 149 -6.93 44.62 -3.93
N MET A 150 -6.71 43.90 -5.00
CA MET A 150 -6.27 44.46 -6.27
C MET A 150 -7.39 45.35 -6.78
N SER A 151 -7.10 46.64 -7.04
CA SER A 151 -8.04 47.56 -7.65
C SER A 151 -8.35 47.09 -9.09
N VAL A 152 -9.62 46.79 -9.36
CA VAL A 152 -10.11 46.52 -10.71
C VAL A 152 -10.16 47.85 -11.42
N PRO A 153 -9.50 48.03 -12.59
CA PRO A 153 -9.68 49.23 -13.39
C PRO A 153 -11.14 49.30 -13.86
N GLU A 154 -11.78 50.42 -13.59
CA GLU A 154 -13.08 50.73 -14.19
C GLU A 154 -12.84 51.09 -15.69
N GLU A 155 -13.60 50.40 -16.59
CA GLU A 155 -13.64 50.73 -18.00
C GLU A 155 -14.47 52.01 -18.25
#